data_746e92f81ac61bb07b66be383a2062fc
#
_entry.id   746e92f81ac61bb07b66be383a2062fc
#
_cell.length_a   1.000
_cell.length_b   1.000
_cell.length_c   1.000
_cell.angle_alpha   90.00
_cell.angle_beta   90.00
_cell.angle_gamma   90.00
#
_symmetry.space_group_name_H-M   'P 1'
#
loop_
_entity.id
_entity.type
_entity.pdbx_description
1 polymer ?
#
loop_
_entity_poly.entity_id
_entity_poly.type
_entity_poly.pdbx_seq_one_letter_code
_entity_poly.pdbx_strand_id
1 'polypeptide(L)'
;MEYAWYKESEPHTAAHFAARAVLPYLLVGNVRAANTCYRSFTSALSTDNPNLGVQDVSTSSSDIRIFPSLPMLNFLGLLLLAVQRGAPEVYKSLIFQYKNQLAETEPWAEALEMIAEMYFGITKPKQSNPLMDMMSGLFGGGGAGGGGGRQQKQARRPGLGAPTAESLD
;
A
#
# COMPACT_ATOMS: atom_id res chain seq x y z
N MET A 1 -27.29 -5.03 5.51
CA MET A 1 -27.77 -3.66 5.22
C MET A 1 -27.26 -3.16 3.87
N GLU A 2 -25.96 -3.12 3.60
CA GLU A 2 -25.40 -2.61 2.33
C GLU A 2 -25.90 -3.36 1.08
N TYR A 3 -26.09 -4.68 1.17
CA TYR A 3 -26.63 -5.45 0.06
C TYR A 3 -28.11 -5.10 -0.25
N ALA A 4 -28.90 -4.79 0.76
CA ALA A 4 -30.30 -4.37 0.55
C ALA A 4 -30.36 -3.03 -0.21
N TRP A 5 -29.49 -2.10 0.09
CA TRP A 5 -29.38 -0.83 -0.65
C TRP A 5 -28.84 -1.03 -2.06
N TYR A 6 -27.91 -1.97 -2.24
CA TYR A 6 -27.40 -2.31 -3.57
C TYR A 6 -28.54 -2.79 -4.51
N LYS A 7 -29.48 -3.57 -4.02
CA LYS A 7 -30.60 -4.08 -4.84
C LYS A 7 -31.44 -2.99 -5.51
N GLU A 8 -31.43 -1.80 -4.96
CA GLU A 8 -32.13 -0.62 -5.49
C GLU A 8 -31.22 0.22 -6.40
N SER A 9 -29.99 -0.24 -6.65
CA SER A 9 -28.96 0.47 -7.38
C SER A 9 -28.56 -0.27 -8.65
N GLU A 10 -27.74 0.36 -9.48
CA GLU A 10 -27.25 -0.25 -10.72
C GLU A 10 -26.21 -1.35 -10.47
N PRO A 11 -26.21 -2.43 -11.28
CA PRO A 11 -25.34 -3.61 -11.06
C PRO A 11 -23.84 -3.30 -10.96
N HIS A 12 -23.35 -2.29 -11.68
CA HIS A 12 -21.92 -1.92 -11.65
C HIS A 12 -21.48 -1.29 -10.32
N THR A 13 -22.43 -0.83 -9.49
CA THR A 13 -22.13 -0.20 -8.20
C THR A 13 -21.87 -1.21 -7.07
N ALA A 14 -22.00 -2.51 -7.33
CA ALA A 14 -21.83 -3.57 -6.34
C ALA A 14 -20.56 -3.45 -5.50
N ALA A 15 -19.43 -3.10 -6.15
CA ALA A 15 -18.16 -2.93 -5.48
C ALA A 15 -18.15 -1.77 -4.49
N HIS A 16 -18.86 -0.67 -4.77
CA HIS A 16 -18.96 0.48 -3.86
C HIS A 16 -19.71 0.12 -2.59
N PHE A 17 -20.82 -0.61 -2.71
CA PHE A 17 -21.59 -1.07 -1.55
C PHE A 17 -20.80 -2.10 -0.73
N ALA A 18 -20.11 -3.03 -1.39
CA ALA A 18 -19.23 -3.97 -0.71
C ALA A 18 -18.09 -3.24 0.02
N ALA A 19 -17.47 -2.23 -0.59
CA ALA A 19 -16.39 -1.45 0.01
C ALA A 19 -16.85 -0.68 1.26
N ARG A 20 -18.06 -0.09 1.23
CA ARG A 20 -18.66 0.58 2.40
C ARG A 20 -18.84 -0.37 3.58
N ALA A 21 -19.04 -1.66 3.33
CA ALA A 21 -19.12 -2.66 4.38
C ALA A 21 -17.74 -3.17 4.82
N VAL A 22 -16.76 -3.22 3.94
CA VAL A 22 -15.47 -3.88 4.15
C VAL A 22 -14.40 -2.94 4.69
N LEU A 23 -14.21 -1.78 4.02
CA LEU A 23 -13.09 -0.88 4.32
C LEU A 23 -13.11 -0.35 5.76
N PRO A 24 -14.26 0.07 6.34
CA PRO A 24 -14.28 0.53 7.73
C PRO A 24 -13.82 -0.52 8.73
N TYR A 25 -14.14 -1.80 8.51
CA TYR A 25 -13.66 -2.88 9.38
C TYR A 25 -12.17 -3.12 9.23
N LEU A 26 -11.61 -2.97 8.03
CA LEU A 26 -10.16 -3.02 7.85
C LEU A 26 -9.46 -1.87 8.57
N LEU A 27 -10.00 -0.66 8.50
CA LEU A 27 -9.43 0.53 9.16
C LEU A 27 -9.43 0.45 10.69
N VAL A 28 -10.34 -0.31 11.28
CA VAL A 28 -10.34 -0.57 12.73
C VAL A 28 -9.63 -1.88 13.11
N GLY A 29 -8.91 -2.51 12.17
CA GLY A 29 -8.16 -3.73 12.42
C GLY A 29 -9.00 -5.02 12.49
N ASN A 30 -10.30 -4.95 12.20
CA ASN A 30 -11.19 -6.11 12.31
C ASN A 30 -11.30 -6.88 10.98
N VAL A 31 -10.23 -7.55 10.60
CA VAL A 31 -10.13 -8.35 9.36
C VAL A 31 -11.21 -9.44 9.29
N ARG A 32 -11.58 -10.02 10.42
CA ARG A 32 -12.60 -11.07 10.50
C ARG A 32 -13.97 -10.54 10.08
N ALA A 33 -14.38 -9.40 10.63
CA ALA A 33 -15.64 -8.77 10.28
C ALA A 33 -15.64 -8.31 8.82
N ALA A 34 -14.56 -7.70 8.35
CA ALA A 34 -14.40 -7.32 6.95
C ALA A 34 -14.62 -8.51 6.00
N ASN A 35 -13.97 -9.63 6.28
CA ASN A 35 -14.12 -10.85 5.49
C ASN A 35 -15.55 -11.42 5.55
N THR A 36 -16.18 -11.40 6.71
CA THR A 36 -17.57 -11.86 6.87
C THR A 36 -18.53 -10.98 6.05
N CYS A 37 -18.36 -9.66 6.10
CA CYS A 37 -19.18 -8.72 5.31
C CYS A 37 -19.00 -8.96 3.81
N TYR A 38 -17.75 -9.11 3.34
CA TYR A 38 -17.47 -9.39 1.95
C TYR A 38 -18.12 -10.71 1.49
N ARG A 39 -17.94 -11.80 2.25
CA ARG A 39 -18.51 -13.12 1.93
C ARG A 39 -20.04 -13.08 1.92
N SER A 40 -20.66 -12.44 2.89
CA SER A 40 -22.12 -12.30 2.95
C SER A 40 -22.65 -11.52 1.75
N PHE A 41 -21.99 -10.40 1.39
CA PHE A 41 -22.36 -9.59 0.24
C PHE A 41 -22.25 -10.38 -1.08
N THR A 42 -21.09 -11.00 -1.31
CA THR A 42 -20.81 -11.74 -2.55
C THR A 42 -21.66 -13.01 -2.68
N SER A 43 -22.00 -13.68 -1.58
CA SER A 43 -22.91 -14.81 -1.59
C SER A 43 -24.33 -14.40 -1.97
N ALA A 44 -24.86 -13.33 -1.37
CA ALA A 44 -26.16 -12.79 -1.72
C ALA A 44 -26.20 -12.33 -3.19
N LEU A 45 -25.15 -11.64 -3.64
CA LEU A 45 -25.01 -11.17 -5.02
C LEU A 45 -25.05 -12.35 -6.02
N SER A 46 -24.30 -13.42 -5.74
CA SER A 46 -24.27 -14.61 -6.61
C SER A 46 -25.59 -15.36 -6.63
N THR A 47 -26.29 -15.42 -5.49
CA THR A 47 -27.59 -16.06 -5.38
C THR A 47 -28.67 -15.31 -6.16
N ASP A 48 -28.70 -14.00 -6.04
CA ASP A 48 -29.72 -13.17 -6.68
C ASP A 48 -29.43 -12.94 -8.18
N ASN A 49 -28.16 -13.15 -8.63
CA ASN A 49 -27.74 -12.89 -10.01
C ASN A 49 -26.97 -14.08 -10.61
N PRO A 50 -27.61 -15.17 -10.96
CA PRO A 50 -26.95 -16.37 -11.49
C PRO A 50 -26.21 -16.12 -12.81
N ASN A 51 -26.58 -15.07 -13.55
CA ASN A 51 -25.99 -14.72 -14.85
C ASN A 51 -24.65 -13.99 -14.76
N LEU A 52 -24.14 -13.69 -13.55
CA LEU A 52 -22.86 -13.02 -13.37
C LEU A 52 -21.64 -13.86 -13.76
N GLY A 53 -21.83 -15.14 -14.09
CA GLY A 53 -20.74 -16.02 -14.49
C GLY A 53 -19.65 -16.18 -13.42
N VAL A 54 -20.06 -16.23 -12.16
CA VAL A 54 -19.14 -16.31 -11.01
C VAL A 54 -18.32 -17.58 -11.11
N GLN A 55 -17.00 -17.43 -10.96
CA GLN A 55 -16.05 -18.53 -10.96
C GLN A 55 -15.52 -18.74 -9.54
N ASP A 56 -15.76 -19.93 -8.99
CA ASP A 56 -15.18 -20.31 -7.71
C ASP A 56 -13.79 -20.95 -7.94
N VAL A 57 -12.76 -20.30 -7.44
CA VAL A 57 -11.37 -20.78 -7.49
C VAL A 57 -10.97 -21.22 -6.09
N SER A 58 -11.11 -22.51 -5.82
CA SER A 58 -10.69 -23.12 -4.56
C SER A 58 -9.27 -23.67 -4.70
N THR A 59 -8.39 -23.18 -3.83
CA THR A 59 -7.04 -23.71 -3.66
C THR A 59 -6.88 -24.27 -2.25
N SER A 60 -5.81 -25.03 -2.00
CA SER A 60 -5.51 -25.55 -0.65
C SER A 60 -5.41 -24.47 0.43
N SER A 61 -5.23 -23.20 0.04
CA SER A 61 -4.99 -22.08 0.94
C SER A 61 -6.00 -20.94 0.87
N SER A 62 -6.93 -20.96 -0.09
CA SER A 62 -7.92 -19.89 -0.25
C SER A 62 -9.08 -20.30 -1.15
N ASP A 63 -10.28 -19.86 -0.77
CA ASP A 63 -11.47 -19.87 -1.61
C ASP A 63 -11.71 -18.46 -2.13
N ILE A 64 -11.54 -18.26 -3.42
CA ILE A 64 -11.71 -16.97 -4.08
C ILE A 64 -12.86 -17.10 -5.08
N ARG A 65 -13.78 -16.16 -5.02
CA ARG A 65 -14.80 -15.96 -6.06
C ARG A 65 -14.37 -14.86 -7.00
N ILE A 66 -14.41 -15.15 -8.29
CA ILE A 66 -14.10 -14.21 -9.35
C ILE A 66 -15.38 -13.82 -10.05
N PHE A 67 -15.59 -12.53 -10.18
CA PHE A 67 -16.71 -11.89 -10.86
C PHE A 67 -16.18 -11.24 -12.13
N PRO A 68 -16.30 -11.87 -13.32
CA PRO A 68 -15.68 -11.36 -14.55
C PRO A 68 -16.14 -9.95 -14.94
N SER A 69 -17.40 -9.61 -14.66
CA SER A 69 -17.98 -8.29 -14.95
C SER A 69 -17.78 -7.24 -13.86
N LEU A 70 -17.22 -7.61 -12.70
CA LEU A 70 -17.10 -6.72 -11.54
C LEU A 70 -15.65 -6.70 -11.01
N PRO A 71 -14.70 -6.11 -11.75
CA PRO A 71 -13.29 -6.13 -11.40
C PRO A 71 -12.99 -5.51 -10.03
N MET A 72 -13.68 -4.43 -9.65
CA MET A 72 -13.46 -3.80 -8.36
C MET A 72 -13.97 -4.65 -7.17
N LEU A 73 -14.93 -5.53 -7.40
CA LEU A 73 -15.33 -6.52 -6.39
C LEU A 73 -14.23 -7.57 -6.20
N ASN A 74 -13.60 -8.01 -7.30
CA ASN A 74 -12.44 -8.90 -7.25
C ASN A 74 -11.27 -8.24 -6.52
N PHE A 75 -11.03 -6.95 -6.78
CA PHE A 75 -10.02 -6.17 -6.06
C PHE A 75 -10.21 -6.27 -4.54
N LEU A 76 -11.43 -6.05 -4.04
CA LEU A 76 -11.72 -6.14 -2.60
C LEU A 76 -11.44 -7.53 -2.02
N GLY A 77 -11.79 -8.59 -2.74
CA GLY A 77 -11.49 -9.96 -2.32
C GLY A 77 -10.00 -10.24 -2.25
N LEU A 78 -9.24 -9.79 -3.24
CA LEU A 78 -7.79 -9.93 -3.29
C LEU A 78 -7.09 -9.06 -2.23
N LEU A 79 -7.61 -7.86 -1.96
CA LEU A 79 -7.15 -6.99 -0.87
C LEU A 79 -7.29 -7.68 0.49
N LEU A 80 -8.46 -8.26 0.77
CA LEU A 80 -8.69 -9.04 1.99
C LEU A 80 -7.72 -10.20 2.13
N LEU A 81 -7.43 -10.90 1.03
CA LEU A 81 -6.46 -11.99 1.03
C LEU A 81 -5.04 -11.50 1.29
N ALA A 82 -4.63 -10.38 0.67
CA ALA A 82 -3.32 -9.77 0.90
C ALA A 82 -3.16 -9.35 2.37
N VAL A 83 -4.18 -8.73 2.96
CA VAL A 83 -4.21 -8.35 4.38
C VAL A 83 -4.10 -9.58 5.29
N GLN A 84 -4.88 -10.63 5.05
CA GLN A 84 -4.84 -11.85 5.85
C GLN A 84 -3.46 -12.55 5.83
N ARG A 85 -2.75 -12.44 4.72
CA ARG A 85 -1.41 -13.04 4.54
C ARG A 85 -0.26 -12.13 4.95
N GLY A 86 -0.54 -10.86 5.23
CA GLY A 86 0.50 -9.86 5.49
C GLY A 86 1.48 -9.75 4.31
N ALA A 87 0.97 -9.75 3.07
CA ALA A 87 1.78 -9.86 1.86
C ALA A 87 1.91 -8.50 1.14
N PRO A 88 2.93 -7.68 1.45
CA PRO A 88 3.09 -6.34 0.88
C PRO A 88 3.31 -6.35 -0.63
N GLU A 89 4.00 -7.34 -1.16
CA GLU A 89 4.26 -7.43 -2.61
C GLU A 89 2.99 -7.77 -3.40
N VAL A 90 2.11 -8.59 -2.82
CA VAL A 90 0.80 -8.85 -3.41
C VAL A 90 -0.03 -7.58 -3.42
N TYR A 91 -0.02 -6.81 -2.33
CA TYR A 91 -0.71 -5.52 -2.27
C TYR A 91 -0.21 -4.54 -3.33
N LYS A 92 1.11 -4.36 -3.48
CA LYS A 92 1.70 -3.48 -4.50
C LYS A 92 1.30 -3.90 -5.91
N SER A 93 1.39 -5.19 -6.20
CA SER A 93 0.96 -5.74 -7.50
C SER A 93 -0.52 -5.49 -7.76
N LEU A 94 -1.36 -5.65 -6.75
CA LEU A 94 -2.79 -5.42 -6.82
C LEU A 94 -3.11 -3.95 -7.13
N ILE A 95 -2.51 -3.00 -6.41
CA ILE A 95 -2.66 -1.56 -6.67
C ILE A 95 -2.21 -1.21 -8.09
N PHE A 96 -1.10 -1.79 -8.55
CA PHE A 96 -0.60 -1.54 -9.90
C PHE A 96 -1.55 -2.08 -10.99
N GLN A 97 -2.07 -3.29 -10.82
CA GLN A 97 -2.99 -3.91 -11.78
C GLN A 97 -4.31 -3.16 -11.90
N TYR A 98 -4.83 -2.67 -10.79
CA TYR A 98 -6.13 -2.00 -10.72
C TYR A 98 -6.05 -0.47 -10.73
N LYS A 99 -4.87 0.09 -11.06
CA LYS A 99 -4.64 1.55 -10.98
C LYS A 99 -5.66 2.40 -11.75
N ASN A 100 -6.10 1.93 -12.92
CA ASN A 100 -7.04 2.68 -13.76
C ASN A 100 -8.43 2.71 -13.13
N GLN A 101 -8.90 1.56 -12.63
CA GLN A 101 -10.19 1.45 -11.96
C GLN A 101 -10.19 2.19 -10.62
N LEU A 102 -9.07 2.16 -9.90
CA LEU A 102 -8.90 2.87 -8.63
C LEU A 102 -8.89 4.39 -8.82
N ALA A 103 -8.42 4.89 -9.96
CA ALA A 103 -8.47 6.32 -10.27
C ALA A 103 -9.90 6.87 -10.38
N GLU A 104 -10.87 6.02 -10.70
CA GLU A 104 -12.29 6.36 -10.76
C GLU A 104 -12.99 6.27 -9.39
N THR A 105 -12.28 5.75 -8.37
CA THR A 105 -12.81 5.53 -7.03
C THR A 105 -12.09 6.38 -5.98
N GLU A 106 -12.07 7.70 -6.16
CA GLU A 106 -11.42 8.64 -5.23
C GLU A 106 -11.69 8.38 -3.74
N PRO A 107 -12.93 8.04 -3.30
CA PRO A 107 -13.19 7.80 -1.89
C PRO A 107 -12.40 6.63 -1.27
N TRP A 108 -11.82 5.74 -2.09
CA TRP A 108 -11.06 4.61 -1.58
C TRP A 108 -9.58 4.93 -1.36
N ALA A 109 -9.06 5.98 -2.00
CA ALA A 109 -7.64 6.29 -2.01
C ALA A 109 -7.08 6.45 -0.59
N GLU A 110 -7.70 7.28 0.22
CA GLU A 110 -7.30 7.51 1.61
C GLU A 110 -7.37 6.23 2.45
N ALA A 111 -8.46 5.47 2.32
CA ALA A 111 -8.62 4.22 3.03
C ALA A 111 -7.54 3.20 2.66
N LEU A 112 -7.21 3.09 1.37
CA LEU A 112 -6.16 2.19 0.89
C LEU A 112 -4.77 2.60 1.38
N GLU A 113 -4.49 3.90 1.48
CA GLU A 113 -3.23 4.39 2.06
C GLU A 113 -3.11 4.02 3.55
N MET A 114 -4.17 4.22 4.33
CA MET A 114 -4.18 3.83 5.74
C MET A 114 -4.05 2.31 5.92
N ILE A 115 -4.69 1.51 5.06
CA ILE A 115 -4.55 0.05 5.04
C ILE A 115 -3.11 -0.34 4.68
N ALA A 116 -2.49 0.33 3.69
CA ALA A 116 -1.12 0.09 3.29
C ALA A 116 -0.13 0.32 4.44
N GLU A 117 -0.31 1.39 5.18
CA GLU A 117 0.50 1.70 6.34
C GLU A 117 0.27 0.69 7.48
N MET A 118 -0.99 0.44 7.82
CA MET A 118 -1.37 -0.39 8.97
C MET A 118 -0.97 -1.86 8.82
N TYR A 119 -1.20 -2.46 7.65
CA TYR A 119 -1.00 -3.90 7.45
C TYR A 119 0.31 -4.28 6.78
N PHE A 120 0.90 -3.36 6.04
CA PHE A 120 2.09 -3.66 5.22
C PHE A 120 3.27 -2.76 5.51
N GLY A 121 3.12 -1.73 6.37
CA GLY A 121 4.18 -0.76 6.67
C GLY A 121 4.59 0.09 5.48
N ILE A 122 3.71 0.22 4.47
CA ILE A 122 3.97 1.01 3.27
C ILE A 122 3.49 2.43 3.53
N THR A 123 4.44 3.34 3.79
CA THR A 123 4.15 4.77 3.92
C THR A 123 4.44 5.48 2.61
N LYS A 124 3.56 6.39 2.18
CA LYS A 124 3.94 7.35 1.14
C LYS A 124 5.06 8.24 1.69
N PRO A 125 6.11 8.54 0.90
CA PRO A 125 7.03 9.58 1.29
C PRO A 125 6.19 10.83 1.50
N LYS A 126 6.21 11.38 2.73
CA LYS A 126 5.62 12.68 3.01
C LYS A 126 6.21 13.61 1.96
N GLN A 127 5.37 14.24 1.15
CA GLN A 127 5.82 15.39 0.37
C GLN A 127 6.32 16.38 1.41
N SER A 128 7.65 16.42 1.60
CA SER A 128 8.27 17.47 2.36
C SER A 128 7.88 18.75 1.63
N ASN A 129 7.06 19.57 2.28
CA ASN A 129 6.81 20.92 1.78
C ASN A 129 8.17 21.62 1.77
N PRO A 130 8.74 21.96 0.60
CA PRO A 130 10.05 22.61 0.54
C PRO A 130 10.09 23.91 1.35
N LEU A 131 8.93 24.54 1.56
CA LEU A 131 8.75 25.68 2.45
C LEU A 131 8.94 25.35 3.93
N MET A 132 8.51 24.16 4.37
CA MET A 132 8.65 23.73 5.77
C MET A 132 10.08 23.28 6.06
N ASP A 133 10.76 22.62 5.11
CA ASP A 133 12.19 22.31 5.19
C ASP A 133 13.06 23.57 5.19
N MET A 134 12.68 24.56 4.40
CA MET A 134 13.37 25.87 4.36
C MET A 134 13.17 26.66 5.65
N MET A 135 11.97 26.64 6.23
CA MET A 135 11.68 27.24 7.54
C MET A 135 12.36 26.52 8.69
N SER A 136 12.41 25.18 8.69
CA SER A 136 13.14 24.40 9.69
C SER A 136 14.63 24.66 9.65
N GLY A 137 15.22 24.84 8.47
CA GLY A 137 16.60 25.24 8.28
C GLY A 137 16.90 26.66 8.76
N LEU A 138 15.91 27.57 8.63
CA LEU A 138 16.08 28.96 9.02
C LEU A 138 15.85 29.18 10.54
N PHE A 139 14.93 28.44 11.15
CA PHE A 139 14.63 28.54 12.59
C PHE A 139 15.38 27.55 13.47
N GLY A 140 15.94 26.47 12.88
CA GLY A 140 16.75 25.46 13.60
C GLY A 140 18.24 25.81 13.70
N GLY A 141 18.71 26.87 13.03
CA GLY A 141 20.10 27.29 12.97
C GLY A 141 20.52 28.42 13.92
N GLY A 142 19.76 28.71 14.96
CA GLY A 142 20.04 29.78 15.90
C GLY A 142 20.25 29.29 17.33
N GLY A 143 21.43 28.73 17.64
CA GLY A 143 21.75 28.42 19.03
C GLY A 143 23.21 28.02 19.26
N ALA A 144 24.00 29.00 19.69
CA ALA A 144 25.29 28.91 20.42
C ALA A 144 26.46 28.28 19.63
N GLY A 145 27.49 29.02 19.33
CA GLY A 145 28.39 29.75 20.19
C GLY A 145 29.82 29.26 20.02
N GLY A 146 30.69 30.08 19.49
CA GLY A 146 32.03 30.28 20.01
C GLY A 146 33.11 29.24 19.71
N GLY A 147 34.17 29.73 19.06
CA GLY A 147 35.47 29.13 19.28
C GLY A 147 36.32 28.86 18.06
N GLY A 148 37.05 29.82 17.66
CA GLY A 148 38.24 29.99 16.91
C GLY A 148 39.18 28.82 16.70
N GLY A 149 39.86 28.88 15.57
CA GLY A 149 41.00 28.02 15.29
C GLY A 149 41.43 28.11 13.82
N ARG A 150 42.14 29.17 13.49
CA ARG A 150 42.96 29.27 12.27
C ARG A 150 44.04 28.20 12.25
N GLN A 151 44.40 27.80 11.08
CA GLN A 151 45.75 27.38 10.56
C GLN A 151 45.68 26.01 9.90
N GLN A 152 46.28 25.70 8.79
CA GLN A 152 47.20 26.31 7.84
C GLN A 152 47.46 25.23 6.77
N LYS A 153 47.55 25.70 5.56
CA LYS A 153 48.06 24.94 4.41
C LYS A 153 49.38 24.29 4.73
N GLN A 154 49.60 23.06 4.33
CA GLN A 154 50.89 22.70 3.71
C GLN A 154 50.75 21.49 2.76
N ALA A 155 51.03 21.77 1.52
CA ALA A 155 51.35 20.84 0.47
C ALA A 155 52.76 20.32 0.68
N ARG A 156 52.98 19.03 0.47
CA ARG A 156 54.27 18.53 -0.09
C ARG A 156 54.08 17.14 -0.70
N ARG A 157 54.38 17.05 -1.95
CA ARG A 157 54.80 15.90 -2.76
C ARG A 157 56.34 15.75 -2.60
N PRO A 158 56.98 14.80 -3.28
CA PRO A 158 56.85 13.35 -3.38
C PRO A 158 58.20 12.66 -3.04
N GLY A 159 58.20 11.34 -2.97
CA GLY A 159 59.46 10.59 -2.85
C GLY A 159 59.33 9.15 -3.35
N LEU A 160 59.92 8.93 -4.49
CA LEU A 160 60.20 7.65 -5.12
C LEU A 160 61.04 6.72 -4.21
N GLY A 161 60.87 5.43 -4.41
CA GLY A 161 61.83 4.43 -3.94
C GLY A 161 61.30 3.01 -3.98
N ALA A 162 61.41 2.32 -5.09
CA ALA A 162 61.61 0.88 -5.17
C ALA A 162 63.07 0.61 -5.15
N PRO A 163 63.62 -0.63 -5.13
CA PRO A 163 63.08 -1.97 -5.24
C PRO A 163 63.79 -3.06 -4.37
N THR A 164 63.65 -4.29 -4.79
CA THR A 164 64.44 -5.54 -4.55
C THR A 164 63.90 -6.40 -3.38
N ALA A 165 63.48 -7.56 -3.61
CA ALA A 165 63.93 -8.79 -4.26
C ALA A 165 64.30 -9.87 -3.21
N GLU A 166 63.91 -11.08 -3.56
CA GLU A 166 64.42 -12.39 -3.13
C GLU A 166 64.14 -12.81 -1.66
N SER A 167 63.86 -14.03 -1.35
CA SER A 167 64.11 -15.34 -1.96
C SER A 167 63.47 -16.41 -1.02
N LEU A 168 62.97 -17.48 -1.63
CA LEU A 168 63.14 -18.90 -1.22
C LEU A 168 62.87 -19.29 0.27
N ASP A 169 61.93 -20.09 0.57
CA ASP A 169 61.86 -21.56 0.62
C ASP A 169 60.43 -22.05 0.75
#